data_9bb6d2529611f5a6600981867b85bdb3
#
_entry.id   9bb6d2529611f5a6600981867b85bdb3
#
_cell.length_a   1.000
_cell.length_b   1.000
_cell.length_c   1.000
_cell.angle_alpha   90.00
_cell.angle_beta   90.00
_cell.angle_gamma   90.00
#
_symmetry.space_group_name_H-M   'P 1'
#
loop_
_entity.id
_entity.type
_entity.pdbx_description
1 polymer ?
#
loop_
_entity_poly.entity_id
_entity_poly.type
_entity_poly.pdbx_seq_one_letter_code
_entity_poly.pdbx_strand_id
1 'polypeptide(L)'
;MSTATARASAFDLTGRVILITGGAGLLGAEHASAIAEAGGIPVIADVRGGDAERAAQAVTERYGGVATGLELDVTSHASCEAALARVTAAHGRLDGLVNNAALNPKVEGAGLSATRFENYSLELWNRELAVGLSGAFLCAQVFGAYMAAHGGGVIVNIASDLGLIAPDQRIYRRPGLAPEQQPVKPVTYSVVKGGLVMLTKYLATYWADAGVRVNALVPGGVYAGQPEDFVEKLTQLIPMGRMARKDEYRAALVFLCSDASSYMTGSNLVIDGGRTCW
;
A
#
# COMPACT_ATOMS: atom_id res chain seq x y z
N MET A 1 19.73 39.12 19.69
CA MET A 1 20.05 37.69 19.37
C MET A 1 18.85 37.10 18.70
N SER A 2 18.91 36.89 17.37
CA SER A 2 17.84 36.25 16.63
C SER A 2 17.82 34.78 16.97
N THR A 3 16.77 34.31 17.63
CA THR A 3 16.50 32.88 17.79
C THR A 3 16.18 32.28 16.41
N ALA A 4 17.18 31.66 15.80
CA ALA A 4 16.93 30.85 14.61
C ALA A 4 15.91 29.76 15.02
N THR A 5 14.66 29.93 14.58
CA THR A 5 13.65 28.87 14.66
C THR A 5 14.22 27.68 13.93
N ALA A 6 14.46 26.57 14.66
CA ALA A 6 14.91 25.33 14.04
C ALA A 6 13.92 24.95 12.93
N ARG A 7 14.41 24.91 11.68
CA ARG A 7 13.59 24.54 10.54
C ARG A 7 13.13 23.10 10.76
N ALA A 8 11.83 22.87 10.77
CA ALA A 8 11.28 21.51 10.86
C ALA A 8 11.94 20.61 9.82
N SER A 9 12.18 19.34 10.15
CA SER A 9 12.73 18.36 9.19
C SER A 9 11.79 18.26 7.99
N ALA A 10 12.33 18.14 6.78
CA ALA A 10 11.53 17.91 5.60
C ALA A 10 10.73 16.58 5.67
N PHE A 11 11.12 15.68 6.58
CA PHE A 11 10.44 14.40 6.86
C PHE A 11 9.39 14.50 7.97
N ASP A 12 9.20 15.68 8.56
CA ASP A 12 8.24 15.89 9.64
C ASP A 12 6.80 15.76 9.14
N LEU A 13 6.01 14.94 9.83
CA LEU A 13 4.59 14.73 9.56
C LEU A 13 3.70 15.30 10.67
N THR A 14 4.25 16.11 11.58
CA THR A 14 3.52 16.68 12.72
C THR A 14 2.21 17.34 12.27
N GLY A 15 1.11 16.87 12.85
CA GLY A 15 -0.24 17.36 12.56
C GLY A 15 -0.85 16.93 11.21
N ARG A 16 -0.17 16.14 10.40
CA ARG A 16 -0.72 15.57 9.16
C ARG A 16 -1.56 14.35 9.47
N VAL A 17 -2.78 14.32 8.96
CA VAL A 17 -3.75 13.21 9.08
C VAL A 17 -3.64 12.36 7.84
N ILE A 18 -3.23 11.09 7.98
CA ILE A 18 -2.98 10.20 6.86
C ILE A 18 -3.79 8.92 7.01
N LEU A 19 -4.73 8.66 6.08
CA LEU A 19 -5.55 7.48 6.05
C LEU A 19 -4.84 6.33 5.32
N ILE A 20 -4.85 5.13 5.92
CA ILE A 20 -4.21 3.93 5.40
C ILE A 20 -5.28 2.85 5.22
N THR A 21 -5.58 2.46 3.99
CA THR A 21 -6.53 1.37 3.70
C THR A 21 -5.88 0.00 3.91
N GLY A 22 -6.64 -0.99 4.44
CA GLY A 22 -6.05 -2.26 4.86
C GLY A 22 -4.99 -2.08 5.95
N GLY A 23 -5.17 -1.06 6.78
CA GLY A 23 -4.18 -0.57 7.73
C GLY A 23 -3.88 -1.53 8.89
N ALA A 24 -4.76 -2.50 9.16
CA ALA A 24 -4.52 -3.56 10.15
C ALA A 24 -3.72 -4.75 9.57
N GLY A 25 -3.40 -4.73 8.26
CA GLY A 25 -2.59 -5.76 7.60
C GLY A 25 -1.09 -5.62 7.86
N LEU A 26 -0.31 -6.55 7.28
CA LEU A 26 1.15 -6.68 7.50
C LEU A 26 1.92 -5.37 7.27
N LEU A 27 1.81 -4.77 6.08
CA LEU A 27 2.48 -3.51 5.76
C LEU A 27 1.69 -2.30 6.26
N GLY A 28 0.37 -2.38 6.33
CA GLY A 28 -0.47 -1.30 6.86
C GLY A 28 -0.10 -0.90 8.29
N ALA A 29 0.16 -1.87 9.16
CA ALA A 29 0.61 -1.64 10.52
C ALA A 29 2.00 -0.99 10.59
N GLU A 30 2.91 -1.36 9.67
CA GLU A 30 4.23 -0.72 9.57
C GLU A 30 4.12 0.72 9.03
N HIS A 31 3.21 0.96 8.10
CA HIS A 31 2.90 2.28 7.57
C HIS A 31 2.32 3.21 8.65
N ALA A 32 1.38 2.71 9.45
CA ALA A 32 0.82 3.45 10.57
C ALA A 32 1.88 3.80 11.61
N SER A 33 2.75 2.83 11.95
CA SER A 33 3.89 3.03 12.85
C SER A 33 4.84 4.11 12.33
N ALA A 34 5.17 4.09 11.04
CA ALA A 34 6.07 5.07 10.43
C ALA A 34 5.51 6.50 10.47
N ILE A 35 4.20 6.65 10.20
CA ILE A 35 3.53 7.95 10.27
C ILE A 35 3.52 8.48 11.70
N ALA A 36 3.18 7.65 12.69
CA ALA A 36 3.19 8.04 14.09
C ALA A 36 4.60 8.41 14.61
N GLU A 37 5.61 7.62 14.24
CA GLU A 37 7.02 7.87 14.59
C GLU A 37 7.52 9.20 14.01
N ALA A 38 7.00 9.62 12.84
CA ALA A 38 7.30 10.91 12.22
C ALA A 38 6.40 12.07 12.71
N GLY A 39 5.61 11.88 13.78
CA GLY A 39 4.73 12.88 14.38
C GLY A 39 3.37 13.07 13.73
N GLY A 40 3.05 12.28 12.71
CA GLY A 40 1.76 12.32 12.02
C GLY A 40 0.65 11.58 12.78
N ILE A 41 -0.58 11.74 12.32
CA ILE A 41 -1.78 11.11 12.84
C ILE A 41 -2.23 10.02 11.86
N PRO A 42 -1.90 8.74 12.09
CA PRO A 42 -2.37 7.66 11.24
C PRO A 42 -3.85 7.36 11.50
N VAL A 43 -4.63 7.33 10.43
CA VAL A 43 -6.01 6.80 10.42
C VAL A 43 -5.97 5.41 9.81
N ILE A 44 -6.09 4.40 10.64
CA ILE A 44 -6.02 2.98 10.27
C ILE A 44 -7.40 2.53 9.84
N ALA A 45 -7.60 2.29 8.55
CA ALA A 45 -8.87 1.88 8.00
C ALA A 45 -8.80 0.44 7.50
N ASP A 46 -9.74 -0.42 7.93
CA ASP A 46 -9.81 -1.82 7.52
C ASP A 46 -11.27 -2.27 7.43
N VAL A 47 -11.57 -3.24 6.58
CA VAL A 47 -12.92 -3.81 6.49
C VAL A 47 -13.34 -4.46 7.82
N ARG A 48 -12.38 -4.88 8.64
CA ARG A 48 -12.59 -5.37 9.99
C ARG A 48 -12.32 -4.22 10.99
N GLY A 49 -13.33 -3.40 11.26
CA GLY A 49 -13.22 -2.23 12.12
C GLY A 49 -12.55 -2.50 13.47
N GLY A 50 -12.88 -3.61 14.14
CA GLY A 50 -12.26 -4.00 15.40
C GLY A 50 -10.76 -4.30 15.30
N ASP A 51 -10.25 -4.79 14.14
CA ASP A 51 -8.81 -4.95 13.90
C ASP A 51 -8.15 -3.57 13.73
N ALA A 52 -8.80 -2.65 13.04
CA ALA A 52 -8.33 -1.28 12.85
C ALA A 52 -8.23 -0.54 14.20
N GLU A 53 -9.22 -0.66 15.06
CA GLU A 53 -9.22 -0.05 16.40
C GLU A 53 -8.10 -0.60 17.29
N ARG A 54 -7.90 -1.93 17.31
CA ARG A 54 -6.78 -2.55 18.05
C ARG A 54 -5.42 -2.09 17.51
N ALA A 55 -5.26 -1.99 16.20
CA ALA A 55 -4.02 -1.50 15.59
C ALA A 55 -3.76 -0.03 15.95
N ALA A 56 -4.78 0.81 15.97
CA ALA A 56 -4.68 2.21 16.37
C ALA A 56 -4.28 2.34 17.85
N GLN A 57 -4.90 1.55 18.72
CA GLN A 57 -4.52 1.51 20.14
C GLN A 57 -3.04 1.12 20.32
N ALA A 58 -2.57 0.07 19.65
CA ALA A 58 -1.18 -0.38 19.74
C ALA A 58 -0.19 0.68 19.25
N VAL A 59 -0.52 1.43 18.19
CA VAL A 59 0.29 2.55 17.70
C VAL A 59 0.33 3.69 18.72
N THR A 60 -0.82 4.04 19.30
CA THR A 60 -0.91 5.09 20.34
C THR A 60 -0.09 4.72 21.58
N GLU A 61 -0.18 3.48 22.04
CA GLU A 61 0.59 2.99 23.20
C GLU A 61 2.10 3.03 22.95
N ARG A 62 2.52 2.72 21.71
CA ARG A 62 3.95 2.60 21.37
C ARG A 62 4.64 3.95 21.13
N TYR A 63 3.97 4.88 20.45
CA TYR A 63 4.60 6.12 19.98
C TYR A 63 4.13 7.37 20.74
N GLY A 64 3.09 7.25 21.56
CA GLY A 64 2.37 8.41 22.08
C GLY A 64 1.59 9.14 20.97
N GLY A 65 0.77 10.10 21.28
CA GLY A 65 0.00 10.83 20.27
C GLY A 65 -1.35 10.18 19.97
N VAL A 66 -1.90 10.46 18.79
CA VAL A 66 -3.26 10.03 18.40
C VAL A 66 -3.18 9.16 17.16
N ALA A 67 -3.75 7.97 17.25
CA ALA A 67 -4.08 7.15 16.09
C ALA A 67 -5.58 6.82 16.12
N THR A 68 -6.22 6.74 14.96
CA THR A 68 -7.65 6.45 14.84
C THR A 68 -7.86 5.16 14.06
N GLY A 69 -8.68 4.24 14.60
CA GLY A 69 -9.15 3.05 13.90
C GLY A 69 -10.58 3.27 13.37
N LEU A 70 -10.86 2.83 12.15
CA LEU A 70 -12.21 2.86 11.60
C LEU A 70 -12.47 1.74 10.60
N GLU A 71 -13.74 1.36 10.48
CA GLU A 71 -14.18 0.43 9.45
C GLU A 71 -14.27 1.14 8.10
N LEU A 72 -13.73 0.47 7.07
CA LEU A 72 -13.79 0.93 5.68
C LEU A 72 -13.79 -0.26 4.73
N ASP A 73 -14.89 -0.43 4.01
CA ASP A 73 -14.92 -1.27 2.80
C ASP A 73 -14.55 -0.42 1.59
N VAL A 74 -13.35 -0.61 1.07
CA VAL A 74 -12.83 0.13 -0.09
C VAL A 74 -13.62 -0.15 -1.38
N THR A 75 -14.42 -1.22 -1.41
CA THR A 75 -15.26 -1.56 -2.58
C THR A 75 -16.59 -0.80 -2.60
N SER A 76 -16.89 -0.04 -1.55
CA SER A 76 -18.12 0.72 -1.38
C SER A 76 -17.85 2.23 -1.35
N HIS A 77 -18.35 2.96 -2.35
CA HIS A 77 -18.26 4.43 -2.39
C HIS A 77 -18.87 5.06 -1.13
N ALA A 78 -20.07 4.60 -0.71
CA ALA A 78 -20.74 5.10 0.49
C ALA A 78 -19.92 4.85 1.77
N SER A 79 -19.20 3.72 1.84
CA SER A 79 -18.27 3.46 2.96
C SER A 79 -17.09 4.44 2.96
N CYS A 80 -16.55 4.79 1.78
CA CYS A 80 -15.50 5.80 1.67
C CYS A 80 -16.00 7.19 2.11
N GLU A 81 -17.21 7.60 1.72
CA GLU A 81 -17.81 8.87 2.14
C GLU A 81 -18.04 8.92 3.66
N ALA A 82 -18.59 7.84 4.23
CA ALA A 82 -18.79 7.74 5.68
C ALA A 82 -17.46 7.80 6.45
N ALA A 83 -16.41 7.14 5.93
CA ALA A 83 -15.08 7.21 6.51
C ALA A 83 -14.49 8.62 6.44
N LEU A 84 -14.62 9.33 5.31
CA LEU A 84 -14.20 10.73 5.18
C LEU A 84 -14.91 11.63 6.20
N ALA A 85 -16.23 11.49 6.35
CA ALA A 85 -17.00 12.26 7.31
C ALA A 85 -16.52 12.03 8.75
N ARG A 86 -16.22 10.78 9.12
CA ARG A 86 -15.66 10.46 10.44
C ARG A 86 -14.27 11.07 10.66
N VAL A 87 -13.39 10.99 9.67
CA VAL A 87 -12.03 11.54 9.74
C VAL A 87 -12.08 13.06 9.89
N THR A 88 -12.87 13.74 9.07
CA THR A 88 -12.99 15.20 9.12
C THR A 88 -13.69 15.70 10.38
N ALA A 89 -14.66 14.96 10.92
CA ALA A 89 -15.27 15.27 12.21
C ALA A 89 -14.27 15.13 13.38
N ALA A 90 -13.39 14.12 13.35
CA ALA A 90 -12.43 13.85 14.42
C ALA A 90 -11.20 14.76 14.37
N HIS A 91 -10.72 15.08 13.17
CA HIS A 91 -9.41 15.74 12.99
C HIS A 91 -9.50 17.09 12.25
N GLY A 92 -10.64 17.46 11.67
CA GLY A 92 -10.82 18.69 10.91
C GLY A 92 -10.16 18.72 9.53
N ARG A 93 -9.37 17.68 9.17
CA ARG A 93 -8.58 17.62 7.94
C ARG A 93 -8.26 16.18 7.51
N LEU A 94 -7.82 16.04 6.27
CA LEU A 94 -7.16 14.86 5.73
C LEU A 94 -6.06 15.32 4.78
N ASP A 95 -4.81 14.90 5.01
CA ASP A 95 -3.62 15.34 4.28
C ASP A 95 -3.02 14.26 3.39
N GLY A 96 -3.35 13.00 3.67
CA GLY A 96 -2.80 11.90 2.89
C GLY A 96 -3.67 10.66 2.84
N LEU A 97 -3.52 9.92 1.74
CA LEU A 97 -4.13 8.63 1.50
C LEU A 97 -3.06 7.62 1.13
N VAL A 98 -3.00 6.49 1.84
CA VAL A 98 -2.18 5.34 1.47
C VAL A 98 -3.11 4.21 1.02
N ASN A 99 -3.20 3.99 -0.28
CA ASN A 99 -3.92 2.86 -0.88
C ASN A 99 -3.09 1.59 -0.70
N ASN A 100 -3.28 0.92 0.44
CA ASN A 100 -2.56 -0.30 0.81
C ASN A 100 -3.45 -1.54 0.80
N ALA A 101 -4.78 -1.40 0.85
CA ALA A 101 -5.72 -2.52 0.82
C ALA A 101 -5.50 -3.39 -0.43
N ALA A 102 -5.31 -4.68 -0.23
CA ALA A 102 -5.14 -5.65 -1.30
C ALA A 102 -5.52 -7.06 -0.82
N LEU A 103 -6.02 -7.86 -1.73
CA LEU A 103 -6.04 -9.30 -1.57
C LEU A 103 -4.73 -9.86 -2.13
N ASN A 104 -4.06 -10.71 -1.34
CA ASN A 104 -2.88 -11.43 -1.77
C ASN A 104 -3.18 -12.93 -1.67
N PRO A 105 -3.82 -13.50 -2.68
CA PRO A 105 -4.18 -14.91 -2.64
C PRO A 105 -2.91 -15.75 -2.53
N LYS A 106 -2.92 -16.62 -1.51
CA LYS A 106 -1.82 -17.57 -1.31
C LYS A 106 -1.88 -18.61 -2.42
N VAL A 107 -0.73 -18.95 -2.97
CA VAL A 107 -0.57 -20.06 -3.94
C VAL A 107 -0.80 -21.43 -3.26
N GLU A 108 -0.92 -21.44 -1.93
CA GLU A 108 -1.10 -22.61 -1.09
C GLU A 108 -2.57 -22.80 -0.71
N GLY A 109 -3.09 -24.01 -0.86
CA GLY A 109 -4.31 -24.46 -0.16
C GLY A 109 -5.48 -24.90 -1.03
N ALA A 110 -6.04 -24.14 -1.93
CA ALA A 110 -7.21 -24.56 -2.71
C ALA A 110 -6.80 -24.93 -4.14
N GLY A 111 -6.77 -26.24 -4.44
CA GLY A 111 -6.57 -26.77 -5.78
C GLY A 111 -5.46 -26.05 -6.56
N LEU A 112 -4.24 -26.58 -6.55
CA LEU A 112 -3.06 -25.95 -7.18
C LEU A 112 -3.31 -25.47 -8.61
N SER A 113 -4.21 -26.14 -9.35
CA SER A 113 -4.64 -25.77 -10.70
C SER A 113 -5.55 -24.53 -10.76
N ALA A 114 -6.19 -24.12 -9.65
CA ALA A 114 -7.10 -22.97 -9.64
C ALA A 114 -6.38 -21.62 -9.80
N THR A 115 -5.07 -21.56 -9.55
CA THR A 115 -4.26 -20.35 -9.77
C THR A 115 -3.81 -20.19 -11.21
N ARG A 116 -3.91 -21.24 -12.03
CA ARG A 116 -3.51 -21.24 -13.45
C ARG A 116 -4.42 -20.34 -14.28
N PHE A 117 -3.85 -19.68 -15.27
CA PHE A 117 -4.55 -18.69 -16.09
C PHE A 117 -5.79 -19.28 -16.77
N GLU A 118 -5.67 -20.47 -17.35
CA GLU A 118 -6.75 -21.17 -18.06
C GLU A 118 -7.91 -21.60 -17.14
N ASN A 119 -7.66 -21.70 -15.82
CA ASN A 119 -8.64 -22.14 -14.82
C ASN A 119 -9.06 -21.02 -13.88
N TYR A 120 -8.49 -19.80 -14.04
CA TYR A 120 -8.73 -18.69 -13.12
C TYR A 120 -10.16 -18.18 -13.25
N SER A 121 -10.95 -18.24 -12.17
CA SER A 121 -12.36 -17.88 -12.25
C SER A 121 -12.56 -16.36 -12.39
N LEU A 122 -13.58 -15.97 -13.19
CA LEU A 122 -13.96 -14.56 -13.33
C LEU A 122 -14.43 -13.95 -12.01
N GLU A 123 -14.98 -14.76 -11.11
CA GLU A 123 -15.38 -14.31 -9.77
C GLU A 123 -14.17 -13.87 -8.95
N LEU A 124 -13.10 -14.69 -8.89
CA LEU A 124 -11.84 -14.33 -8.22
C LEU A 124 -11.20 -13.11 -8.87
N TRP A 125 -11.16 -13.07 -10.20
CA TRP A 125 -10.69 -11.92 -10.97
C TRP A 125 -11.41 -10.63 -10.52
N ASN A 126 -12.75 -10.61 -10.58
CA ASN A 126 -13.56 -9.45 -10.24
C ASN A 126 -13.37 -9.04 -8.77
N ARG A 127 -13.31 -10.00 -7.85
CA ARG A 127 -13.12 -9.74 -6.42
C ARG A 127 -11.77 -9.09 -6.13
N GLU A 128 -10.70 -9.58 -6.74
CA GLU A 128 -9.35 -9.07 -6.51
C GLU A 128 -9.15 -7.69 -7.13
N LEU A 129 -9.71 -7.46 -8.35
CA LEU A 129 -9.74 -6.13 -8.94
C LEU A 129 -10.59 -5.16 -8.11
N ALA A 130 -11.75 -5.61 -7.62
CA ALA A 130 -12.63 -4.77 -6.80
C ALA A 130 -11.91 -4.19 -5.58
N VAL A 131 -11.15 -5.03 -4.85
CA VAL A 131 -10.42 -4.57 -3.66
C VAL A 131 -9.16 -3.79 -4.04
N GLY A 132 -8.31 -4.37 -4.91
CA GLY A 132 -6.95 -3.87 -5.11
C GLY A 132 -6.84 -2.69 -6.07
N LEU A 133 -7.73 -2.59 -7.07
CA LEU A 133 -7.68 -1.54 -8.10
C LEU A 133 -8.89 -0.61 -8.03
N SER A 134 -10.11 -1.16 -8.11
CA SER A 134 -11.32 -0.34 -8.01
C SER A 134 -11.43 0.33 -6.63
N GLY A 135 -11.03 -0.36 -5.57
CA GLY A 135 -10.98 0.21 -4.21
C GLY A 135 -10.03 1.40 -4.12
N ALA A 136 -8.83 1.30 -4.69
CA ALA A 136 -7.90 2.43 -4.75
C ALA A 136 -8.46 3.61 -5.58
N PHE A 137 -9.17 3.32 -6.66
CA PHE A 137 -9.89 4.32 -7.46
C PHE A 137 -10.99 5.01 -6.65
N LEU A 138 -11.87 4.26 -5.97
CA LEU A 138 -12.94 4.83 -5.14
C LEU A 138 -12.39 5.66 -3.97
N CYS A 139 -11.35 5.16 -3.29
CA CYS A 139 -10.67 5.91 -2.24
C CYS A 139 -10.05 7.20 -2.79
N ALA A 140 -9.38 7.16 -3.95
CA ALA A 140 -8.85 8.36 -4.57
C ALA A 140 -9.97 9.33 -4.97
N GLN A 141 -11.10 8.83 -5.50
CA GLN A 141 -12.24 9.65 -5.87
C GLN A 141 -12.81 10.43 -4.69
N VAL A 142 -12.95 9.81 -3.51
CA VAL A 142 -13.51 10.46 -2.33
C VAL A 142 -12.47 11.28 -1.57
N PHE A 143 -11.38 10.65 -1.15
CA PHE A 143 -10.37 11.29 -0.30
C PHE A 143 -9.47 12.24 -1.09
N GLY A 144 -9.12 11.87 -2.34
CA GLY A 144 -8.33 12.72 -3.24
C GLY A 144 -9.09 13.98 -3.65
N ALA A 145 -10.38 13.86 -3.98
CA ALA A 145 -11.21 15.02 -4.29
C ALA A 145 -11.37 15.96 -3.08
N TYR A 146 -11.50 15.41 -1.86
CA TYR A 146 -11.49 16.23 -0.65
C TYR A 146 -10.17 16.99 -0.51
N MET A 147 -9.03 16.33 -0.61
CA MET A 147 -7.71 16.97 -0.51
C MET A 147 -7.54 18.05 -1.59
N ALA A 148 -7.94 17.80 -2.83
CA ALA A 148 -7.87 18.75 -3.92
C ALA A 148 -8.70 20.02 -3.65
N ALA A 149 -9.85 19.90 -2.98
CA ALA A 149 -10.71 21.03 -2.61
C ALA A 149 -10.25 21.77 -1.34
N HIS A 150 -9.30 21.18 -0.55
CA HIS A 150 -8.91 21.72 0.76
C HIS A 150 -7.39 22.02 0.86
N GLY A 151 -6.77 22.42 -0.24
CA GLY A 151 -5.39 22.92 -0.24
C GLY A 151 -4.31 21.91 -0.58
N GLY A 152 -4.71 20.77 -1.14
CA GLY A 152 -3.79 19.75 -1.61
C GLY A 152 -3.57 18.61 -0.61
N GLY A 153 -2.64 17.70 -0.96
CA GLY A 153 -2.34 16.53 -0.15
C GLY A 153 -1.42 15.53 -0.87
N VAL A 154 -1.40 14.30 -0.36
CA VAL A 154 -0.59 13.24 -0.96
C VAL A 154 -1.35 11.92 -1.05
N ILE A 155 -1.21 11.23 -2.18
CA ILE A 155 -1.69 9.87 -2.37
C ILE A 155 -0.48 8.96 -2.61
N VAL A 156 -0.37 7.87 -1.85
CA VAL A 156 0.63 6.83 -2.03
C VAL A 156 -0.08 5.53 -2.37
N ASN A 157 0.14 5.02 -3.58
CA ASN A 157 -0.36 3.70 -4.00
C ASN A 157 0.69 2.63 -3.70
N ILE A 158 0.33 1.61 -2.91
CA ILE A 158 1.23 0.48 -2.61
C ILE A 158 1.13 -0.53 -3.76
N ALA A 159 2.03 -0.38 -4.73
CA ALA A 159 2.16 -1.29 -5.87
C ALA A 159 2.98 -2.55 -5.50
N SER A 160 3.80 -3.07 -6.40
CA SER A 160 4.75 -4.18 -6.21
C SER A 160 5.74 -4.20 -7.37
N ASP A 161 6.91 -4.82 -7.18
CA ASP A 161 7.81 -5.23 -8.25
C ASP A 161 7.08 -5.99 -9.37
N LEU A 162 6.11 -6.86 -9.01
CA LEU A 162 5.25 -7.58 -9.96
C LEU A 162 4.20 -6.71 -10.68
N GLY A 163 4.19 -5.42 -10.43
CA GLY A 163 3.49 -4.42 -11.24
C GLY A 163 4.38 -3.79 -12.31
N LEU A 164 5.69 -3.97 -12.21
CA LEU A 164 6.71 -3.48 -13.16
C LEU A 164 7.29 -4.59 -14.03
N ILE A 165 7.45 -5.80 -13.47
CA ILE A 165 7.90 -7.00 -14.15
C ILE A 165 6.90 -8.14 -13.99
N ALA A 166 6.96 -9.12 -14.88
CA ALA A 166 6.17 -10.34 -14.74
C ALA A 166 6.77 -11.29 -13.68
N PRO A 167 5.94 -12.10 -12.99
CA PRO A 167 6.43 -13.11 -12.08
C PRO A 167 7.21 -14.21 -12.81
N ASP A 168 8.33 -14.63 -12.27
CA ASP A 168 8.96 -15.89 -12.69
C ASP A 168 8.16 -17.06 -12.12
N GLN A 169 7.37 -17.70 -12.98
CA GLN A 169 6.50 -18.81 -12.56
C GLN A 169 7.28 -20.04 -12.09
N ARG A 170 8.58 -20.16 -12.41
CA ARG A 170 9.41 -21.30 -12.03
C ARG A 170 9.62 -21.40 -10.51
N ILE A 171 9.60 -20.27 -9.80
CA ILE A 171 9.81 -20.28 -8.33
C ILE A 171 8.65 -20.94 -7.56
N TYR A 172 7.46 -21.05 -8.19
CA TYR A 172 6.28 -21.69 -7.60
C TYR A 172 6.20 -23.19 -7.87
N ARG A 173 7.08 -23.73 -8.72
CA ARG A 173 7.05 -25.15 -9.10
C ARG A 173 7.33 -26.06 -7.92
N ARG A 174 6.55 -27.14 -7.84
CA ARG A 174 6.66 -28.19 -6.82
C ARG A 174 7.15 -29.50 -7.45
N PRO A 175 8.14 -30.19 -6.84
CA PRO A 175 8.56 -31.51 -7.30
C PRO A 175 7.39 -32.52 -7.35
N GLY A 176 7.41 -33.40 -8.32
CA GLY A 176 6.44 -34.50 -8.46
C GLY A 176 5.08 -34.12 -9.05
N LEU A 177 4.83 -32.84 -9.35
CA LEU A 177 3.60 -32.43 -10.04
C LEU A 177 3.81 -32.36 -11.56
N ALA A 178 2.82 -32.82 -12.32
CA ALA A 178 2.78 -32.67 -13.76
C ALA A 178 2.70 -31.16 -14.15
N PRO A 179 3.16 -30.76 -15.35
CA PRO A 179 3.16 -29.36 -15.78
C PRO A 179 1.80 -28.67 -15.62
N GLU A 180 0.71 -29.35 -15.89
CA GLU A 180 -0.67 -28.86 -15.84
C GLU A 180 -1.18 -28.66 -14.40
N GLN A 181 -0.51 -29.27 -13.43
CA GLN A 181 -0.82 -29.18 -12.00
C GLN A 181 0.06 -28.17 -11.25
N GLN A 182 1.08 -27.61 -11.91
CA GLN A 182 2.00 -26.69 -11.26
C GLN A 182 1.27 -25.40 -10.86
N PRO A 183 1.45 -24.96 -9.60
CA PRO A 183 0.92 -23.67 -9.16
C PRO A 183 1.65 -22.51 -9.83
N VAL A 184 0.94 -21.39 -9.97
CA VAL A 184 1.47 -20.14 -10.54
C VAL A 184 1.04 -18.95 -9.69
N LYS A 185 1.74 -17.84 -9.79
CA LYS A 185 1.26 -16.57 -9.22
C LYS A 185 -0.01 -16.17 -9.97
N PRO A 186 -1.12 -15.88 -9.27
CA PRO A 186 -2.36 -15.43 -9.90
C PRO A 186 -2.16 -14.19 -10.76
N VAL A 187 -2.78 -14.19 -11.94
CA VAL A 187 -2.67 -13.10 -12.92
C VAL A 187 -3.15 -11.75 -12.37
N THR A 188 -4.20 -11.77 -11.58
CA THR A 188 -4.80 -10.58 -10.96
C THR A 188 -3.82 -9.76 -10.15
N TYR A 189 -2.87 -10.40 -9.47
CA TYR A 189 -1.90 -9.68 -8.66
C TYR A 189 -1.07 -8.69 -9.51
N SER A 190 -0.50 -9.16 -10.61
CA SER A 190 0.29 -8.29 -11.52
C SER A 190 -0.59 -7.25 -12.20
N VAL A 191 -1.81 -7.61 -12.61
CA VAL A 191 -2.74 -6.67 -13.26
C VAL A 191 -3.15 -5.55 -12.29
N VAL A 192 -3.52 -5.89 -11.05
CA VAL A 192 -3.83 -4.90 -10.00
C VAL A 192 -2.64 -3.99 -9.75
N LYS A 193 -1.45 -4.56 -9.54
CA LYS A 193 -0.26 -3.77 -9.20
C LYS A 193 0.24 -2.92 -10.37
N GLY A 194 0.15 -3.40 -11.61
CA GLY A 194 0.40 -2.61 -12.83
C GLY A 194 -0.67 -1.52 -13.04
N GLY A 195 -1.93 -1.83 -12.75
CA GLY A 195 -3.03 -0.84 -12.76
C GLY A 195 -2.79 0.31 -11.77
N LEU A 196 -2.30 0.01 -10.56
CA LEU A 196 -1.94 1.05 -9.57
C LEU A 196 -0.79 1.95 -10.05
N VAL A 197 0.21 1.40 -10.74
CA VAL A 197 1.30 2.18 -11.36
C VAL A 197 0.74 3.18 -12.38
N MET A 198 -0.20 2.77 -13.22
CA MET A 198 -0.81 3.67 -14.22
C MET A 198 -1.81 4.65 -13.57
N LEU A 199 -2.60 4.22 -12.58
CA LEU A 199 -3.50 5.08 -11.81
C LEU A 199 -2.70 6.20 -11.12
N THR A 200 -1.51 5.90 -10.60
CA THR A 200 -0.59 6.88 -10.02
C THR A 200 -0.25 8.00 -11.00
N LYS A 201 0.14 7.65 -12.22
CA LYS A 201 0.49 8.63 -13.27
C LYS A 201 -0.72 9.47 -13.68
N TYR A 202 -1.87 8.82 -13.86
CA TYR A 202 -3.11 9.52 -14.25
C TYR A 202 -3.50 10.57 -13.19
N LEU A 203 -3.58 10.16 -11.92
CA LEU A 203 -3.98 11.05 -10.84
C LEU A 203 -2.96 12.16 -10.58
N ALA A 204 -1.67 11.89 -10.74
CA ALA A 204 -0.60 12.88 -10.61
C ALA A 204 -0.75 14.05 -11.59
N THR A 205 -1.16 13.77 -12.83
CA THR A 205 -1.43 14.80 -13.83
C THR A 205 -2.80 15.46 -13.62
N TYR A 206 -3.78 14.69 -13.18
CA TYR A 206 -5.15 15.17 -13.01
C TYR A 206 -5.30 16.21 -11.88
N TRP A 207 -4.56 16.04 -10.78
CA TRP A 207 -4.62 16.93 -9.62
C TRP A 207 -3.35 17.77 -9.39
N ALA A 208 -2.47 17.89 -10.37
CA ALA A 208 -1.25 18.70 -10.25
C ALA A 208 -1.56 20.15 -9.83
N ASP A 209 -2.52 20.77 -10.50
CA ASP A 209 -2.92 22.17 -10.25
C ASP A 209 -3.65 22.35 -8.92
N ALA A 210 -4.22 21.25 -8.36
CA ALA A 210 -4.87 21.25 -7.07
C ALA A 210 -3.91 20.97 -5.90
N GLY A 211 -2.61 20.81 -6.17
CA GLY A 211 -1.58 20.58 -5.15
C GLY A 211 -1.61 19.17 -4.53
N VAL A 212 -2.25 18.18 -5.18
CA VAL A 212 -2.22 16.79 -4.74
C VAL A 212 -1.11 16.04 -5.47
N ARG A 213 -0.11 15.57 -4.72
CA ARG A 213 0.95 14.70 -5.25
C ARG A 213 0.52 13.23 -5.19
N VAL A 214 0.78 12.48 -6.23
CA VAL A 214 0.43 11.05 -6.29
C VAL A 214 1.65 10.25 -6.72
N ASN A 215 2.11 9.31 -5.87
CA ASN A 215 3.25 8.45 -6.16
C ASN A 215 2.94 6.99 -5.80
N ALA A 216 3.69 6.07 -6.37
CA ALA A 216 3.63 4.66 -5.99
C ALA A 216 4.87 4.28 -5.17
N LEU A 217 4.66 3.59 -4.05
CA LEU A 217 5.69 2.78 -3.40
C LEU A 217 5.62 1.38 -4.02
N VAL A 218 6.77 0.88 -4.46
CA VAL A 218 6.89 -0.40 -5.18
C VAL A 218 7.78 -1.35 -4.36
N PRO A 219 7.20 -2.08 -3.39
CA PRO A 219 7.92 -3.06 -2.60
C PRO A 219 8.28 -4.30 -3.41
N GLY A 220 9.44 -4.89 -3.13
CA GLY A 220 9.76 -6.27 -3.46
C GLY A 220 9.13 -7.27 -2.49
N GLY A 221 9.58 -8.53 -2.56
CA GLY A 221 9.10 -9.60 -1.69
C GLY A 221 9.41 -9.36 -0.21
N VAL A 222 8.36 -9.31 0.62
CA VAL A 222 8.44 -9.15 2.09
C VAL A 222 8.42 -10.50 2.77
N TYR A 223 9.39 -10.76 3.65
CA TYR A 223 9.40 -11.99 4.43
C TYR A 223 8.31 -11.97 5.52
N ALA A 224 7.49 -12.99 5.50
CA ALA A 224 6.38 -13.18 6.44
C ALA A 224 6.18 -14.68 6.76
N GLY A 225 7.28 -15.44 6.85
CA GLY A 225 7.25 -16.87 7.17
C GLY A 225 6.91 -17.77 5.97
N GLN A 226 7.25 -17.37 4.74
CA GLN A 226 7.09 -18.21 3.56
C GLN A 226 7.95 -19.49 3.66
N PRO A 227 7.56 -20.58 2.95
CA PRO A 227 8.33 -21.82 2.90
C PRO A 227 9.78 -21.59 2.45
N GLU A 228 10.71 -22.32 3.05
CA GLU A 228 12.15 -22.13 2.85
C GLU A 228 12.56 -22.35 1.39
N ASP A 229 12.01 -23.37 0.74
CA ASP A 229 12.26 -23.68 -0.68
C ASP A 229 11.79 -22.56 -1.63
N PHE A 230 10.70 -21.86 -1.28
CA PHE A 230 10.24 -20.69 -2.02
C PHE A 230 11.16 -19.49 -1.78
N VAL A 231 11.58 -19.27 -0.53
CA VAL A 231 12.49 -18.16 -0.17
C VAL A 231 13.81 -18.33 -0.90
N GLU A 232 14.41 -19.53 -0.91
CA GLU A 232 15.63 -19.83 -1.62
C GLU A 232 15.54 -19.50 -3.11
N LYS A 233 14.49 -19.97 -3.79
CA LYS A 233 14.27 -19.68 -5.22
C LYS A 233 14.07 -18.20 -5.51
N LEU A 234 13.27 -17.50 -4.67
CA LEU A 234 13.01 -16.08 -4.85
C LEU A 234 14.27 -15.23 -4.65
N THR A 235 15.07 -15.53 -3.63
CA THR A 235 16.26 -14.75 -3.29
C THR A 235 17.36 -14.82 -4.36
N GLN A 236 17.40 -15.90 -5.15
CA GLN A 236 18.29 -16.01 -6.33
C GLN A 236 17.92 -14.98 -7.43
N LEU A 237 16.69 -14.45 -7.41
CA LEU A 237 16.24 -13.43 -8.35
C LEU A 237 16.41 -12.01 -7.79
N ILE A 238 16.93 -11.85 -6.59
CA ILE A 238 17.10 -10.56 -5.92
C ILE A 238 18.60 -10.28 -5.75
N PRO A 239 19.17 -9.24 -6.36
CA PRO A 239 20.59 -8.90 -6.23
C PRO A 239 21.10 -8.81 -4.79
N MET A 240 20.29 -8.30 -3.85
CA MET A 240 20.63 -8.26 -2.43
C MET A 240 20.58 -9.62 -1.73
N GLY A 241 20.18 -10.71 -2.41
CA GLY A 241 20.21 -12.08 -1.91
C GLY A 241 19.25 -12.38 -0.77
N ARG A 242 18.27 -11.51 -0.47
CA ARG A 242 17.29 -11.69 0.60
C ARG A 242 15.95 -11.04 0.30
N MET A 243 14.92 -11.51 0.95
CA MET A 243 13.64 -10.80 1.03
C MET A 243 13.76 -9.61 1.98
N ALA A 244 12.89 -8.62 1.81
CA ALA A 244 12.82 -7.47 2.71
C ALA A 244 12.19 -7.85 4.06
N ARG A 245 12.61 -7.17 5.13
CA ARG A 245 11.86 -7.10 6.38
C ARG A 245 10.68 -6.14 6.19
N LYS A 246 9.63 -6.34 6.97
CA LYS A 246 8.40 -5.52 6.88
C LYS A 246 8.63 -4.04 7.21
N ASP A 247 9.64 -3.72 8.04
CA ASP A 247 9.96 -2.37 8.49
C ASP A 247 10.82 -1.55 7.49
N GLU A 248 11.38 -2.20 6.45
CA GLU A 248 12.30 -1.53 5.50
C GLU A 248 11.61 -0.52 4.57
N TYR A 249 10.28 -0.47 4.57
CA TYR A 249 9.50 0.48 3.77
C TYR A 249 9.06 1.73 4.55
N ARG A 250 9.28 1.79 5.87
CA ARG A 250 8.84 2.89 6.73
C ARG A 250 9.38 4.24 6.27
N ALA A 251 10.70 4.35 6.10
CA ALA A 251 11.35 5.60 5.70
C ALA A 251 10.88 6.09 4.33
N ALA A 252 10.66 5.16 3.38
CA ALA A 252 10.15 5.49 2.06
C ALA A 252 8.72 6.03 2.10
N LEU A 253 7.86 5.47 2.96
CA LEU A 253 6.52 6.00 3.13
C LEU A 253 6.54 7.41 3.73
N VAL A 254 7.34 7.64 4.78
CA VAL A 254 7.50 8.97 5.37
C VAL A 254 8.03 9.95 4.33
N PHE A 255 9.03 9.57 3.53
CA PHE A 255 9.52 10.38 2.41
C PHE A 255 8.38 10.78 1.45
N LEU A 256 7.59 9.82 0.98
CA LEU A 256 6.50 10.08 0.03
C LEU A 256 5.39 10.95 0.63
N CYS A 257 5.10 10.80 1.93
CA CYS A 257 4.05 11.55 2.62
C CYS A 257 4.49 12.94 3.09
N SER A 258 5.78 13.23 3.10
CA SER A 258 6.36 14.46 3.65
C SER A 258 6.77 15.48 2.57
N ASP A 259 7.24 16.66 3.00
CA ASP A 259 7.78 17.70 2.13
C ASP A 259 9.15 17.33 1.53
N ALA A 260 9.81 16.28 2.04
CA ALA A 260 11.03 15.74 1.44
C ALA A 260 10.82 15.29 -0.01
N SER A 261 9.57 14.96 -0.41
CA SER A 261 9.19 14.62 -1.78
C SER A 261 8.31 15.69 -2.46
N SER A 262 8.42 16.96 -2.05
CA SER A 262 7.54 18.06 -2.53
C SER A 262 7.58 18.27 -4.04
N TYR A 263 8.68 17.92 -4.72
CA TYR A 263 8.80 18.01 -6.18
C TYR A 263 8.66 16.65 -6.87
N MET A 264 8.02 15.67 -6.22
CA MET A 264 7.83 14.32 -6.74
C MET A 264 6.35 14.00 -6.89
N THR A 265 5.90 13.77 -8.13
CA THR A 265 4.56 13.26 -8.45
C THR A 265 4.62 12.36 -9.68
N GLY A 266 3.72 11.39 -9.81
CA GLY A 266 3.65 10.43 -10.92
C GLY A 266 4.77 9.38 -10.94
N SER A 267 5.57 9.29 -9.89
CA SER A 267 6.78 8.47 -9.84
C SER A 267 6.54 7.14 -9.11
N ASN A 268 7.38 6.15 -9.46
CA ASN A 268 7.47 4.88 -8.77
C ASN A 268 8.74 4.85 -7.91
N LEU A 269 8.60 4.80 -6.60
CA LEU A 269 9.71 4.58 -5.68
C LEU A 269 9.89 3.09 -5.47
N VAL A 270 10.86 2.51 -6.19
CA VAL A 270 11.13 1.07 -6.18
C VAL A 270 12.08 0.73 -5.03
N ILE A 271 11.65 -0.22 -4.18
CA ILE A 271 12.46 -0.77 -3.09
C ILE A 271 12.28 -2.29 -3.09
N ASP A 272 13.08 -2.98 -3.87
CA ASP A 272 12.91 -4.38 -4.20
C ASP A 272 14.20 -5.22 -4.10
N GLY A 273 15.25 -4.65 -3.51
CA GLY A 273 16.56 -5.30 -3.42
C GLY A 273 17.27 -5.46 -4.76
N GLY A 274 16.84 -4.70 -5.78
CA GLY A 274 17.40 -4.74 -7.13
C GLY A 274 16.70 -5.72 -8.07
N ARG A 275 15.59 -6.36 -7.65
CA ARG A 275 14.90 -7.39 -8.44
C ARG A 275 14.47 -6.92 -9.84
N THR A 276 14.12 -5.66 -9.99
CA THR A 276 13.63 -5.11 -11.27
C THR A 276 14.71 -4.44 -12.12
N CYS A 277 15.97 -4.50 -11.72
CA CYS A 277 17.05 -3.84 -12.46
C CYS A 277 17.76 -4.73 -13.50
N TRP A 278 17.38 -6.02 -13.64
CA TRP A 278 17.96 -6.97 -14.60
C TRP A 278 16.88 -7.81 -15.32
#